data_113d834d9c8dae15db71aad6f43d21b5
#
_entry.id   113d834d9c8dae15db71aad6f43d21b5
#
_cell.length_a   1.000
_cell.length_b   1.000
_cell.length_c   1.000
_cell.angle_alpha   90.00
_cell.angle_beta   90.00
_cell.angle_gamma   90.00
#
_symmetry.space_group_name_H-M   'P 1'
#
loop_
_entity.id
_entity.type
_entity.pdbx_description
1 polymer ?
#
loop_
_entity_poly.entity_id
_entity_poly.type
_entity_poly.pdbx_seq_one_letter_code
_entity_poly.pdbx_strand_id
1 'polypeptide(L)'
;EIVLHATVLKEDLRKAGALLMELATDPKFPEDEIATERGVVIDEIKSYKDSPSDDVYDRFEEMLFGGHALSMPILGTPESVRGITSDELHRFVGEKFRPERMAFSIVADIDEKKMEALILRLADKFFPDAPAVVPGGVAVPVRTRLENVFSETIVRKNHEANAVIGGYA
;
A
#
# COMPACT_ATOMS: atom_id res chain seq x y z
N GLU A 1 -1.52 4.37 0.07
CA GLU A 1 -2.48 3.48 -0.63
C GLU A 1 -1.96 2.05 -0.69
N ILE A 2 -2.85 1.08 -0.93
CA ILE A 2 -2.48 -0.31 -1.19
C ILE A 2 -2.92 -0.63 -2.63
N VAL A 3 -2.02 -1.19 -3.42
CA VAL A 3 -2.28 -1.53 -4.83
C VAL A 3 -2.06 -3.03 -5.03
N LEU A 4 -3.10 -3.72 -5.50
CA LEU A 4 -3.02 -5.08 -6.00
C LEU A 4 -3.06 -5.03 -7.52
N HIS A 5 -2.06 -5.55 -8.20
CA HIS A 5 -2.02 -5.52 -9.66
C HIS A 5 -1.58 -6.85 -10.25
N ALA A 6 -2.01 -7.10 -11.49
CA ALA A 6 -1.55 -8.24 -12.28
C ALA A 6 -1.46 -7.85 -13.77
N THR A 7 -0.45 -8.38 -14.44
CA THR A 7 -0.31 -8.30 -15.89
C THR A 7 -0.42 -9.72 -16.44
N VAL A 8 -1.41 -9.94 -17.30
CA VAL A 8 -1.74 -11.27 -17.81
C VAL A 8 -2.04 -11.25 -19.30
N LEU A 9 -2.11 -12.40 -19.91
CA LEU A 9 -2.61 -12.53 -21.27
C LEU A 9 -4.12 -12.25 -21.30
N LYS A 10 -4.62 -11.78 -22.44
CA LYS A 10 -6.03 -11.38 -22.67
C LYS A 10 -7.02 -12.46 -22.25
N GLU A 11 -6.72 -13.71 -22.55
CA GLU A 11 -7.55 -14.89 -22.24
C GLU A 11 -7.66 -15.16 -20.72
N ASP A 12 -6.69 -14.73 -19.93
CA ASP A 12 -6.69 -14.93 -18.48
C ASP A 12 -7.24 -13.73 -17.69
N LEU A 13 -7.62 -12.64 -18.36
CA LEU A 13 -8.10 -11.40 -17.75
C LEU A 13 -9.19 -11.64 -16.69
N ARG A 14 -10.17 -12.50 -17.01
CA ARG A 14 -11.25 -12.83 -16.07
C ARG A 14 -10.77 -13.53 -14.81
N LYS A 15 -9.81 -14.46 -14.96
CA LYS A 15 -9.23 -15.20 -13.82
C LYS A 15 -8.41 -14.27 -12.94
N ALA A 16 -7.57 -13.42 -13.57
CA ALA A 16 -6.74 -12.46 -12.85
C ALA A 16 -7.62 -11.46 -12.08
N GLY A 17 -8.64 -10.90 -12.71
CA GLY A 17 -9.60 -10.00 -12.05
C GLY A 17 -10.28 -10.67 -10.84
N ALA A 18 -10.74 -11.91 -10.99
CA ALA A 18 -11.34 -12.65 -9.89
C ALA A 18 -10.35 -12.92 -8.74
N LEU A 19 -9.10 -13.27 -9.07
CA LEU A 19 -8.06 -13.50 -8.07
C LEU A 19 -7.71 -12.23 -7.30
N LEU A 20 -7.55 -11.09 -7.98
CA LEU A 20 -7.28 -9.81 -7.32
C LEU A 20 -8.42 -9.42 -6.37
N MET A 21 -9.67 -9.62 -6.81
CA MET A 21 -10.84 -9.34 -5.96
C MET A 21 -10.91 -10.28 -4.76
N GLU A 22 -10.60 -11.57 -4.94
CA GLU A 22 -10.54 -12.54 -3.85
C GLU A 22 -9.45 -12.19 -2.83
N LEU A 23 -8.25 -11.83 -3.29
CA LEU A 23 -7.17 -11.35 -2.43
C LEU A 23 -7.56 -10.09 -1.63
N ALA A 24 -8.36 -9.21 -2.22
CA ALA A 24 -8.80 -7.99 -1.57
C ALA A 24 -9.95 -8.19 -0.58
N THR A 25 -10.80 -9.21 -0.77
CA THR A 25 -12.05 -9.36 -0.02
C THR A 25 -12.07 -10.55 0.94
N ASP A 26 -11.29 -11.59 0.69
CA ASP A 26 -11.28 -12.83 1.49
C ASP A 26 -9.86 -13.40 1.68
N PRO A 27 -8.87 -12.61 2.11
CA PRO A 27 -7.54 -13.13 2.42
C PRO A 27 -7.59 -14.03 3.66
N LYS A 28 -6.78 -15.08 3.69
CA LYS A 28 -6.87 -16.12 4.75
C LYS A 28 -5.94 -15.85 5.94
N PHE A 29 -4.83 -15.20 5.73
CA PHE A 29 -3.82 -14.90 6.75
C PHE A 29 -3.49 -16.08 7.71
N PRO A 30 -3.02 -17.26 7.21
CA PRO A 30 -2.65 -18.38 8.08
C PRO A 30 -1.47 -17.98 8.99
N GLU A 31 -1.51 -18.40 10.24
CA GLU A 31 -0.49 -17.99 11.24
C GLU A 31 0.92 -18.47 10.89
N ASP A 32 1.09 -19.61 10.29
CA ASP A 32 2.38 -20.13 9.82
C ASP A 32 2.97 -19.30 8.68
N GLU A 33 2.13 -18.88 7.75
CA GLU A 33 2.53 -17.97 6.66
C GLU A 33 2.86 -16.56 7.20
N ILE A 34 2.07 -16.03 8.13
CA ILE A 34 2.37 -14.76 8.80
C ILE A 34 3.71 -14.84 9.53
N ALA A 35 3.98 -15.95 10.23
CA ALA A 35 5.25 -16.12 10.94
C ALA A 35 6.44 -16.11 9.97
N THR A 36 6.30 -16.74 8.81
CA THR A 36 7.30 -16.73 7.74
C THR A 36 7.49 -15.32 7.19
N GLU A 37 6.39 -14.65 6.83
CA GLU A 37 6.41 -13.32 6.22
C GLU A 37 6.97 -12.25 7.16
N ARG A 38 6.72 -12.34 8.47
CA ARG A 38 7.37 -11.47 9.47
C ARG A 38 8.90 -11.52 9.36
N GLY A 39 9.46 -12.71 9.16
CA GLY A 39 10.91 -12.88 8.96
C GLY A 39 11.40 -12.17 7.71
N VAL A 40 10.70 -12.37 6.60
CA VAL A 40 11.01 -11.75 5.31
C VAL A 40 10.96 -10.22 5.40
N VAL A 41 9.87 -9.66 5.95
CA VAL A 41 9.73 -8.20 6.10
C VAL A 41 10.79 -7.60 7.03
N ILE A 42 11.14 -8.29 8.12
CA ILE A 42 12.21 -7.83 9.03
C ILE A 42 13.57 -7.81 8.32
N ASP A 43 13.85 -8.78 7.47
CA ASP A 43 15.09 -8.78 6.68
C ASP A 43 15.08 -7.71 5.58
N GLU A 44 13.92 -7.43 5.00
CA GLU A 44 13.72 -6.30 4.09
C GLU A 44 13.99 -4.96 4.80
N ILE A 45 13.46 -4.73 6.00
CA ILE A 45 13.72 -3.53 6.81
C ILE A 45 15.23 -3.35 7.04
N LYS A 46 15.96 -4.42 7.33
CA LYS A 46 17.41 -4.35 7.50
C LYS A 46 18.10 -3.95 6.19
N SER A 47 17.70 -4.57 5.08
CA SER A 47 18.25 -4.27 3.76
C SER A 47 18.06 -2.81 3.37
N TYR A 48 16.89 -2.23 3.62
CA TYR A 48 16.62 -0.81 3.39
C TYR A 48 17.52 0.09 4.25
N LYS A 49 17.70 -0.24 5.52
CA LYS A 49 18.59 0.52 6.42
C LYS A 49 20.07 0.43 6.02
N ASP A 50 20.46 -0.66 5.35
CA ASP A 50 21.82 -0.84 4.83
C ASP A 50 22.02 -0.18 3.46
N SER A 51 20.94 0.31 2.82
CA SER A 51 20.97 1.06 1.56
C SER A 51 20.99 2.56 1.85
N PRO A 52 22.12 3.27 1.63
CA PRO A 52 22.19 4.70 1.94
C PRO A 52 21.24 5.56 1.11
N SER A 53 20.94 5.14 -0.12
CA SER A 53 19.99 5.83 -1.00
C SER A 53 18.55 5.76 -0.49
N ASP A 54 18.14 4.63 0.10
CA ASP A 54 16.78 4.44 0.60
C ASP A 54 16.63 5.06 1.99
N ASP A 55 17.61 4.84 2.89
CA ASP A 55 17.59 5.38 4.25
C ASP A 55 17.56 6.92 4.28
N VAL A 56 18.17 7.60 3.31
CA VAL A 56 18.13 9.07 3.25
C VAL A 56 16.73 9.60 2.94
N TYR A 57 15.92 8.90 2.15
CA TYR A 57 14.53 9.27 1.88
C TYR A 57 13.64 9.06 3.10
N ASP A 58 13.74 7.92 3.77
CA ASP A 58 12.99 7.64 4.99
C ASP A 58 13.27 8.70 6.07
N ARG A 59 14.55 9.07 6.23
CA ARG A 59 14.96 10.13 7.17
C ARG A 59 14.43 11.49 6.79
N PHE A 60 14.44 11.81 5.52
CA PHE A 60 13.88 13.08 5.03
C PHE A 60 12.38 13.15 5.29
N GLU A 61 11.62 12.09 5.02
CA GLU A 61 10.18 12.01 5.28
C GLU A 61 9.87 12.06 6.79
N GLU A 62 10.67 11.38 7.62
CA GLU A 62 10.53 11.43 9.07
C GLU A 62 10.65 12.88 9.59
N MET A 63 11.61 13.66 9.10
CA MET A 63 11.77 15.06 9.49
C MET A 63 10.70 15.98 8.88
N LEU A 64 10.35 15.74 7.62
CA LEU A 64 9.37 16.55 6.89
C LEU A 64 7.98 16.42 7.51
N PHE A 65 7.58 15.21 7.89
CA PHE A 65 6.24 14.89 8.37
C PHE A 65 6.19 14.59 9.88
N GLY A 66 7.20 14.99 10.64
CA GLY A 66 7.33 14.66 12.06
C GLY A 66 6.04 14.82 12.85
N GLY A 67 5.63 13.77 13.56
CA GLY A 67 4.36 13.72 14.30
C GLY A 67 3.12 13.37 13.47
N HIS A 68 3.25 13.19 12.17
CA HIS A 68 2.17 12.75 11.28
C HIS A 68 2.39 11.28 10.86
N ALA A 69 1.33 10.57 10.46
CA ALA A 69 1.43 9.17 9.99
C ALA A 69 2.37 8.99 8.78
N LEU A 70 2.54 10.01 7.95
CA LEU A 70 3.46 10.01 6.81
C LEU A 70 4.95 10.01 7.22
N SER A 71 5.28 10.29 8.48
CA SER A 71 6.65 10.20 8.97
C SER A 71 7.06 8.77 9.34
N MET A 72 6.13 7.84 9.33
CA MET A 72 6.42 6.45 9.66
C MET A 72 6.92 5.70 8.43
N PRO A 73 7.99 4.89 8.57
CA PRO A 73 8.48 4.09 7.46
C PRO A 73 7.41 3.10 6.98
N ILE A 74 7.29 2.93 5.67
CA ILE A 74 6.24 2.08 5.04
C ILE A 74 6.32 0.63 5.53
N LEU A 75 7.52 0.09 5.69
CA LEU A 75 7.75 -1.27 6.20
C LEU A 75 7.53 -1.38 7.72
N GLY A 76 7.36 -0.26 8.41
CA GLY A 76 7.28 -0.24 9.87
C GLY A 76 8.62 -0.48 10.55
N THR A 77 8.57 -1.03 11.77
CA THR A 77 9.75 -1.41 12.55
C THR A 77 9.74 -2.91 12.83
N PRO A 78 10.90 -3.53 13.13
CA PRO A 78 10.93 -4.94 13.51
C PRO A 78 9.99 -5.27 14.70
N GLU A 79 9.81 -4.32 15.61
CA GLU A 79 8.91 -4.45 16.75
C GLU A 79 7.44 -4.46 16.30
N SER A 80 7.04 -3.50 15.47
CA SER A 80 5.67 -3.42 14.94
C SER A 80 5.33 -4.66 14.10
N VAL A 81 6.25 -5.10 13.23
CA VAL A 81 6.06 -6.29 12.39
C VAL A 81 5.90 -7.56 13.23
N ARG A 82 6.68 -7.75 14.29
CA ARG A 82 6.54 -8.91 15.19
C ARG A 82 5.19 -8.93 15.90
N GLY A 83 4.60 -7.77 16.15
CA GLY A 83 3.31 -7.64 16.82
C GLY A 83 2.09 -7.92 15.96
N ILE A 84 2.21 -7.94 14.62
CA ILE A 84 1.08 -8.15 13.72
C ILE A 84 0.51 -9.57 13.89
N THR A 85 -0.80 -9.69 14.06
CA THR A 85 -1.53 -10.95 14.20
C THR A 85 -2.51 -11.17 13.06
N SER A 86 -2.94 -12.42 12.84
CA SER A 86 -3.99 -12.76 11.86
C SER A 86 -5.28 -11.96 12.11
N ASP A 87 -5.70 -11.84 13.36
CA ASP A 87 -6.90 -11.10 13.75
C ASP A 87 -6.79 -9.60 13.41
N GLU A 88 -5.62 -9.01 13.59
CA GLU A 88 -5.39 -7.60 13.21
C GLU A 88 -5.42 -7.41 11.70
N LEU A 89 -4.87 -8.32 10.92
CA LEU A 89 -4.92 -8.28 9.47
C LEU A 89 -6.37 -8.45 8.97
N HIS A 90 -7.12 -9.41 9.50
CA HIS A 90 -8.55 -9.56 9.15
C HIS A 90 -9.37 -8.32 9.51
N ARG A 91 -9.16 -7.74 10.70
CA ARG A 91 -9.81 -6.50 11.11
C ARG A 91 -9.45 -5.35 10.16
N PHE A 92 -8.17 -5.21 9.82
CA PHE A 92 -7.70 -4.16 8.91
C PHE A 92 -8.36 -4.27 7.53
N VAL A 93 -8.40 -5.47 6.94
CA VAL A 93 -9.07 -5.70 5.66
C VAL A 93 -10.56 -5.37 5.76
N GLY A 94 -11.26 -5.88 6.78
CA GLY A 94 -12.68 -5.61 6.98
C GLY A 94 -13.02 -4.12 7.16
N GLU A 95 -12.12 -3.34 7.74
CA GLU A 95 -12.32 -1.90 7.93
C GLU A 95 -11.92 -1.05 6.73
N LYS A 96 -10.88 -1.45 6.00
CA LYS A 96 -10.24 -0.60 4.99
C LYS A 96 -10.60 -0.98 3.56
N PHE A 97 -10.80 -2.27 3.27
CA PHE A 97 -11.08 -2.77 1.92
C PHE A 97 -12.60 -2.80 1.66
N ARG A 98 -13.20 -1.63 1.71
CA ARG A 98 -14.62 -1.44 1.45
C ARG A 98 -14.84 -0.93 0.03
N PRO A 99 -15.95 -1.31 -0.65
CA PRO A 99 -16.23 -0.90 -2.03
C PRO A 99 -16.08 0.60 -2.26
N GLU A 100 -16.57 1.42 -1.32
CA GLU A 100 -16.52 2.88 -1.38
C GLU A 100 -15.11 3.48 -1.27
N ARG A 101 -14.11 2.65 -0.93
CA ARG A 101 -12.70 3.04 -0.80
C ARG A 101 -11.79 2.36 -1.83
N MET A 102 -12.37 1.58 -2.73
CA MET A 102 -11.65 0.81 -3.73
C MET A 102 -11.82 1.41 -5.11
N ALA A 103 -10.78 1.36 -5.92
CA ALA A 103 -10.83 1.65 -7.34
C ALA A 103 -10.35 0.40 -8.09
N PHE A 104 -11.13 -0.05 -9.07
CA PHE A 104 -10.78 -1.16 -9.92
C PHE A 104 -10.54 -0.64 -11.35
N SER A 105 -9.35 -0.86 -11.87
CA SER A 105 -8.95 -0.40 -13.20
C SER A 105 -8.47 -1.57 -14.05
N ILE A 106 -8.93 -1.62 -15.29
CA ILE A 106 -8.50 -2.61 -16.28
C ILE A 106 -8.07 -1.89 -17.55
N VAL A 107 -6.93 -2.29 -18.10
CA VAL A 107 -6.49 -1.90 -19.43
C VAL A 107 -6.29 -3.16 -20.26
N ALA A 108 -7.06 -3.34 -21.32
CA ALA A 108 -6.97 -4.51 -22.19
C ALA A 108 -7.56 -4.21 -23.59
N ASP A 109 -7.04 -4.93 -24.58
CA ASP A 109 -7.58 -4.88 -25.95
C ASP A 109 -8.82 -5.79 -26.06
N ILE A 110 -9.94 -5.37 -25.48
CA ILE A 110 -11.26 -6.01 -25.59
C ILE A 110 -12.34 -4.97 -25.84
N ASP A 111 -13.47 -5.43 -26.37
CA ASP A 111 -14.65 -4.60 -26.59
C ASP A 111 -15.17 -3.98 -25.29
N GLU A 112 -15.52 -2.69 -25.32
CA GLU A 112 -15.95 -1.92 -24.15
C GLU A 112 -17.11 -2.56 -23.39
N LYS A 113 -18.14 -3.05 -24.12
CA LYS A 113 -19.31 -3.70 -23.51
C LYS A 113 -18.92 -5.01 -22.79
N LYS A 114 -17.93 -5.74 -23.34
CA LYS A 114 -17.42 -6.95 -22.68
C LYS A 114 -16.63 -6.61 -21.44
N MET A 115 -15.87 -5.51 -21.47
CA MET A 115 -15.15 -5.00 -20.33
C MET A 115 -16.12 -4.59 -19.22
N GLU A 116 -17.13 -3.79 -19.53
CA GLU A 116 -18.16 -3.37 -18.59
C GLU A 116 -18.87 -4.60 -17.96
N ALA A 117 -19.29 -5.55 -18.79
CA ALA A 117 -19.92 -6.77 -18.30
C ALA A 117 -19.01 -7.60 -17.40
N LEU A 118 -17.69 -7.60 -17.64
CA LEU A 118 -16.73 -8.26 -16.76
C LEU A 118 -16.65 -7.55 -15.41
N ILE A 119 -16.51 -6.22 -15.42
CA ILE A 119 -16.43 -5.41 -14.19
C ILE A 119 -17.69 -5.61 -13.33
N LEU A 120 -18.88 -5.49 -13.95
CA LEU A 120 -20.14 -5.66 -13.24
C LEU A 120 -20.27 -7.06 -12.62
N ARG A 121 -19.87 -8.11 -13.33
CA ARG A 121 -19.88 -9.48 -12.78
C ARG A 121 -18.93 -9.65 -11.61
N LEU A 122 -17.77 -9.01 -11.64
CA LEU A 122 -16.84 -9.05 -10.52
C LEU A 122 -17.41 -8.28 -9.32
N ALA A 123 -17.96 -7.09 -9.57
CA ALA A 123 -18.60 -6.29 -8.52
C ALA A 123 -19.77 -7.05 -7.87
N ASP A 124 -20.70 -7.60 -8.64
CA ASP A 124 -21.83 -8.38 -8.13
C ASP A 124 -21.41 -9.62 -7.34
N LYS A 125 -20.33 -10.28 -7.77
CA LYS A 125 -19.82 -11.47 -7.08
C LYS A 125 -19.19 -11.15 -5.73
N PHE A 126 -18.38 -10.10 -5.67
CA PHE A 126 -17.55 -9.81 -4.49
C PHE A 126 -18.16 -8.75 -3.57
N PHE A 127 -19.09 -7.96 -4.08
CA PHE A 127 -19.78 -6.91 -3.33
C PHE A 127 -21.29 -6.91 -3.62
N PRO A 128 -22.01 -8.01 -3.36
CA PRO A 128 -23.42 -8.14 -3.74
C PRO A 128 -24.33 -7.08 -3.08
N ASP A 129 -23.97 -6.62 -1.90
CA ASP A 129 -24.72 -5.64 -1.12
C ASP A 129 -24.12 -4.23 -1.15
N ALA A 130 -23.17 -3.97 -2.07
CA ALA A 130 -22.55 -2.66 -2.16
C ALA A 130 -23.59 -1.61 -2.56
N PRO A 131 -23.71 -0.49 -1.81
CA PRO A 131 -24.57 0.61 -2.22
C PRO A 131 -24.08 1.17 -3.55
N ALA A 132 -24.99 1.71 -4.36
CA ALA A 132 -24.60 2.45 -5.55
C ALA A 132 -23.55 3.50 -5.17
N VAL A 133 -22.37 3.42 -5.81
CA VAL A 133 -21.24 4.30 -5.46
C VAL A 133 -21.64 5.73 -5.80
N VAL A 134 -21.90 6.52 -4.79
CA VAL A 134 -21.95 7.97 -4.95
C VAL A 134 -20.50 8.43 -4.98
N PRO A 135 -20.03 9.11 -6.03
CA PRO A 135 -18.70 9.67 -6.05
C PRO A 135 -18.49 10.50 -4.79
N GLY A 136 -17.73 9.97 -3.85
CA GLY A 136 -17.37 10.69 -2.64
C GLY A 136 -16.55 11.91 -3.02
N GLY A 137 -16.75 13.03 -2.32
CA GLY A 137 -15.92 14.20 -2.51
C GLY A 137 -14.45 13.82 -2.36
N VAL A 138 -13.61 14.36 -3.21
CA VAL A 138 -12.16 14.22 -3.10
C VAL A 138 -11.77 14.71 -1.70
N ALA A 139 -11.14 13.85 -0.91
CA ALA A 139 -10.59 14.27 0.37
C ALA A 139 -9.60 15.41 0.09
N VAL A 140 -9.91 16.58 0.59
CA VAL A 140 -8.99 17.72 0.48
C VAL A 140 -7.75 17.37 1.29
N PRO A 141 -6.57 17.31 0.68
CA PRO A 141 -5.37 16.97 1.43
C PRO A 141 -5.20 17.98 2.57
N VAL A 142 -5.02 17.47 3.78
CA VAL A 142 -4.68 18.32 4.93
C VAL A 142 -3.30 18.89 4.62
N ARG A 143 -3.23 20.19 4.35
CA ARG A 143 -1.96 20.89 4.18
C ARG A 143 -1.31 20.98 5.55
N THR A 144 -0.36 20.11 5.81
CA THR A 144 0.57 20.26 6.93
C THR A 144 1.55 21.38 6.56
N ARG A 145 1.59 22.44 7.32
CA ARG A 145 2.54 23.54 7.09
C ARG A 145 3.83 23.21 7.84
N LEU A 146 4.95 23.17 7.14
CA LEU A 146 6.25 23.13 7.78
C LEU A 146 6.45 24.47 8.52
N GLU A 147 6.57 24.38 9.84
CA GLU A 147 6.84 25.57 10.67
C GLU A 147 8.34 25.88 10.74
N ASN A 148 9.19 24.89 10.50
CA ASN A 148 10.64 25.03 10.65
C ASN A 148 11.41 24.44 9.46
N VAL A 149 12.48 25.12 9.09
CA VAL A 149 13.50 24.59 8.19
C VAL A 149 14.37 23.63 9.01
N PHE A 150 14.61 22.43 8.49
CA PHE A 150 15.50 21.45 9.12
C PHE A 150 16.69 21.14 8.20
N SER A 151 17.79 20.70 8.81
CA SER A 151 18.94 20.15 8.12
C SER A 151 19.59 19.11 9.03
N GLU A 152 19.81 17.93 8.51
CA GLU A 152 20.49 16.85 9.22
C GLU A 152 21.63 16.30 8.38
N THR A 153 22.73 15.94 9.02
CA THR A 153 23.84 15.23 8.38
C THR A 153 24.15 13.99 9.20
N ILE A 154 24.04 12.81 8.57
CA ILE A 154 24.34 11.52 9.21
C ILE A 154 25.62 10.99 8.60
N VAL A 155 26.60 10.70 9.43
CA VAL A 155 27.87 10.09 9.01
C VAL A 155 27.84 8.60 9.31
N ARG A 156 28.00 7.79 8.28
CA ARG A 156 28.09 6.32 8.36
C ARG A 156 29.35 5.79 7.70
N LYS A 157 29.75 4.58 8.06
CA LYS A 157 30.87 3.90 7.40
C LYS A 157 30.38 3.21 6.13
N ASN A 158 30.15 3.97 5.09
CA ASN A 158 29.86 3.48 3.74
C ASN A 158 30.72 4.23 2.70
N HIS A 159 30.63 3.84 1.43
CA HIS A 159 31.40 4.42 0.34
C HIS A 159 30.59 5.43 -0.50
N GLU A 160 29.37 5.76 -0.07
CA GLU A 160 28.45 6.61 -0.80
C GLU A 160 28.06 7.84 0.03
N ALA A 161 27.78 8.93 -0.66
CA ALA A 161 27.16 10.12 -0.10
C ALA A 161 25.85 10.40 -0.83
N ASN A 162 24.76 10.38 -0.12
CA ASN A 162 23.42 10.66 -0.64
C ASN A 162 22.85 11.90 0.05
N ALA A 163 22.16 12.75 -0.69
CA ALA A 163 21.50 13.94 -0.16
C ALA A 163 20.11 14.09 -0.76
N VAL A 164 19.13 14.46 0.07
CA VAL A 164 17.78 14.83 -0.34
C VAL A 164 17.50 16.26 0.06
N ILE A 165 16.95 17.04 -0.85
CA ILE A 165 16.52 18.42 -0.63
C ILE A 165 15.08 18.52 -1.13
N GLY A 166 14.20 19.02 -0.30
CA GLY A 166 12.80 19.18 -0.66
C GLY A 166 11.99 19.96 0.35
N GLY A 167 10.71 20.10 0.08
CA GLY A 167 9.76 20.81 0.94
C GLY A 167 8.35 20.72 0.38
N TYR A 168 7.42 21.40 1.04
CA TYR A 168 6.07 21.57 0.50
C TYR A 168 6.06 22.62 -0.60
N ALA A 169 5.31 22.33 -1.66
CA ALA A 169 4.98 23.27 -2.73
C ALA A 169 3.59 23.89 -2.52
#